data_d6ba9d0b6b6e6c6c00cce3ea7e38ec44
#
_entry.id   d6ba9d0b6b6e6c6c00cce3ea7e38ec44
#
_cell.length_a   1.000
_cell.length_b   1.000
_cell.length_c   1.000
_cell.angle_alpha   90.00
_cell.angle_beta   90.00
_cell.angle_gamma   90.00
#
_symmetry.space_group_name_H-M   'P 1'
#
loop_
_entity.id
_entity.type
_entity.pdbx_description
1 polymer ?
#
loop_
_entity_poly.entity_id
_entity_poly.type
_entity_poly.pdbx_seq_one_letter_code
_entity_poly.pdbx_strand_id
1 'polypeptide(L)'
;MRIRHLAVTAATTVMGLALVLTPATPAAAYSGYGYDNRDPYDTGCASSQVLLKTVDIVTQFGVSVGTGYLWYSRNCGTNWISVRTKYASPSGWAGGITTNIYRDTPSGQALFTWTRPWVAGAVSWSDMLYAPVECVRAVGSVDSDHGEGVGWIHQPGC
;
A
#
# COMPACT_ATOMS: atom_id res chain seq x y z
N MET A 1 -32.44 -75.40 17.71
CA MET A 1 -32.30 -73.91 17.77
C MET A 1 -30.89 -73.59 17.28
N ARG A 2 -30.75 -73.11 16.03
CA ARG A 2 -29.43 -72.84 15.39
C ARG A 2 -29.20 -71.32 15.32
N ILE A 3 -28.21 -70.86 16.10
CA ILE A 3 -27.78 -69.46 16.13
C ILE A 3 -26.79 -69.27 14.99
N ARG A 4 -27.16 -68.39 14.02
CA ARG A 4 -26.25 -67.92 12.90
C ARG A 4 -25.50 -66.69 13.36
N HIS A 5 -24.17 -66.75 13.44
CA HIS A 5 -23.32 -65.63 13.68
C HIS A 5 -23.18 -64.87 12.36
N LEU A 6 -23.60 -63.60 12.34
CA LEU A 6 -23.34 -62.62 11.25
C LEU A 6 -22.01 -61.90 11.56
N ALA A 7 -21.02 -62.13 10.72
CA ALA A 7 -19.77 -61.39 10.76
C ALA A 7 -19.97 -60.05 10.07
N VAL A 8 -19.81 -58.97 10.79
CA VAL A 8 -19.80 -57.61 10.26
C VAL A 8 -18.36 -57.23 9.94
N THR A 9 -18.04 -57.13 8.66
CA THR A 9 -16.74 -56.64 8.16
C THR A 9 -16.81 -55.11 8.09
N ALA A 10 -16.06 -54.44 8.96
CA ALA A 10 -15.89 -52.99 8.93
C ALA A 10 -14.80 -52.64 7.90
N ALA A 11 -15.19 -52.01 6.80
CA ALA A 11 -14.27 -51.43 5.82
C ALA A 11 -13.82 -50.03 6.28
N THR A 12 -12.60 -49.93 6.73
CA THR A 12 -11.94 -48.62 7.05
C THR A 12 -11.45 -47.98 5.79
N THR A 13 -12.17 -46.95 5.30
CA THR A 13 -11.73 -46.06 4.20
C THR A 13 -10.75 -45.07 4.76
N VAL A 14 -9.45 -45.22 4.44
CA VAL A 14 -8.42 -44.22 4.74
C VAL A 14 -8.52 -43.13 3.64
N MET A 15 -9.15 -41.99 4.00
CA MET A 15 -9.09 -40.78 3.15
C MET A 15 -7.71 -40.18 3.31
N GLY A 16 -6.85 -40.42 2.29
CA GLY A 16 -5.56 -39.73 2.15
C GLY A 16 -5.77 -38.26 1.83
N LEU A 17 -5.47 -37.38 2.79
CA LEU A 17 -5.40 -35.92 2.58
C LEU A 17 -4.13 -35.64 1.75
N ALA A 18 -4.29 -35.48 0.42
CA ALA A 18 -3.22 -34.98 -0.44
C ALA A 18 -3.00 -33.50 -0.14
N LEU A 19 -1.99 -33.18 0.66
CA LEU A 19 -1.48 -31.83 0.81
C LEU A 19 -0.90 -31.40 -0.55
N VAL A 20 -1.66 -30.60 -1.30
CA VAL A 20 -1.17 -29.92 -2.50
C VAL A 20 -0.24 -28.82 -2.01
N LEU A 21 1.07 -29.11 -1.96
CA LEU A 21 2.13 -28.11 -1.83
C LEU A 21 2.13 -27.29 -3.13
N THR A 22 1.39 -26.16 -3.15
CA THR A 22 1.56 -25.17 -4.20
C THR A 22 2.99 -24.65 -4.09
N PRO A 23 3.83 -24.76 -5.14
CA PRO A 23 5.13 -24.14 -5.13
C PRO A 23 4.92 -22.63 -4.95
N ALA A 24 5.45 -22.08 -3.85
CA ALA A 24 5.53 -20.64 -3.69
C ALA A 24 6.36 -20.12 -4.88
N THR A 25 5.72 -19.36 -5.78
CA THR A 25 6.45 -18.64 -6.82
C THR A 25 7.51 -17.80 -6.12
N PRO A 26 8.81 -17.92 -6.47
CA PRO A 26 9.83 -17.06 -5.90
C PRO A 26 9.41 -15.63 -6.20
N ALA A 27 9.18 -14.83 -5.14
CA ALA A 27 8.99 -13.39 -5.28
C ALA A 27 10.18 -12.91 -6.11
N ALA A 28 9.93 -12.31 -7.27
CA ALA A 28 10.98 -11.75 -8.10
C ALA A 28 11.77 -10.78 -7.22
N ALA A 29 13.02 -11.12 -6.93
CA ALA A 29 13.87 -10.32 -6.07
C ALA A 29 14.26 -9.06 -6.84
N TYR A 30 13.45 -8.00 -6.68
CA TYR A 30 13.83 -6.67 -7.14
C TYR A 30 15.05 -6.20 -6.36
N SER A 31 15.93 -5.41 -6.98
CA SER A 31 17.05 -4.79 -6.31
C SER A 31 17.29 -3.38 -6.88
N GLY A 32 17.72 -2.47 -6.01
CA GLY A 32 18.05 -1.11 -6.43
C GLY A 32 16.86 -0.44 -7.16
N TYR A 33 17.16 0.20 -8.27
CA TYR A 33 16.14 0.91 -9.08
C TYR A 33 15.09 -0.01 -9.74
N GLY A 34 15.23 -1.32 -9.66
CA GLY A 34 14.20 -2.26 -10.06
C GLY A 34 12.93 -2.19 -9.20
N TYR A 35 13.02 -1.56 -8.03
CA TYR A 35 11.86 -1.24 -7.19
C TYR A 35 11.08 0.00 -7.62
N ASP A 36 11.62 0.85 -8.47
CA ASP A 36 10.94 2.05 -8.93
C ASP A 36 9.63 1.71 -9.64
N ASN A 37 8.57 2.45 -9.32
CA ASN A 37 7.22 2.25 -9.83
C ASN A 37 6.64 0.86 -9.52
N ARG A 38 6.96 0.32 -8.33
CA ARG A 38 6.35 -0.90 -7.80
C ARG A 38 5.54 -0.59 -6.56
N ASP A 39 4.45 -1.33 -6.38
CA ASP A 39 3.62 -1.24 -5.19
C ASP A 39 4.41 -1.76 -3.95
N PRO A 40 4.48 -0.99 -2.85
CA PRO A 40 5.20 -1.38 -1.64
C PRO A 40 4.61 -2.61 -0.94
N TYR A 41 3.32 -2.85 -1.09
CA TYR A 41 2.64 -3.99 -0.47
C TYR A 41 2.79 -5.27 -1.30
N ASP A 42 2.66 -5.18 -2.62
CA ASP A 42 2.82 -6.33 -3.53
C ASP A 42 4.26 -6.86 -3.55
N THR A 43 5.24 -5.99 -3.35
CA THR A 43 6.66 -6.37 -3.26
C THR A 43 7.08 -6.86 -1.87
N GLY A 44 6.23 -6.68 -0.85
CA GLY A 44 6.55 -6.98 0.55
C GLY A 44 7.44 -5.93 1.22
N CYS A 45 7.81 -4.83 0.54
CA CYS A 45 8.66 -3.77 1.10
C CYS A 45 7.99 -3.06 2.29
N ALA A 46 6.65 -2.97 2.28
CA ALA A 46 5.88 -2.40 3.39
C ALA A 46 6.05 -3.16 4.72
N SER A 47 6.50 -4.43 4.71
CA SER A 47 6.71 -5.21 5.95
C SER A 47 7.81 -4.65 6.87
N SER A 48 8.74 -3.85 6.32
CA SER A 48 9.84 -3.21 7.05
C SER A 48 9.74 -1.68 7.05
N GLN A 49 8.52 -1.15 6.86
CA GLN A 49 8.29 0.29 6.77
C GLN A 49 8.51 1.01 8.10
N VAL A 50 9.07 2.19 8.01
CA VAL A 50 9.16 3.15 9.11
C VAL A 50 8.60 4.49 8.64
N LEU A 51 7.87 5.14 9.52
CA LEU A 51 7.35 6.49 9.26
C LEU A 51 8.49 7.49 9.40
N LEU A 52 8.76 8.25 8.34
CA LEU A 52 9.76 9.32 8.36
C LEU A 52 9.15 10.66 8.78
N LYS A 53 7.99 11.01 8.21
CA LYS A 53 7.35 12.31 8.43
C LYS A 53 5.87 12.26 8.07
N THR A 54 5.11 13.19 8.66
CA THR A 54 3.71 13.45 8.31
C THR A 54 3.53 14.91 7.90
N VAL A 55 2.46 15.18 7.15
CA VAL A 55 2.01 16.53 6.80
C VAL A 55 0.49 16.57 6.78
N ASP A 56 -0.10 17.67 7.24
CA ASP A 56 -1.52 17.94 6.98
C ASP A 56 -1.72 18.35 5.52
N ILE A 57 -2.76 17.79 4.90
CA ILE A 57 -3.22 18.16 3.57
C ILE A 57 -4.29 19.23 3.77
N VAL A 58 -3.98 20.45 3.38
CA VAL A 58 -4.74 21.65 3.75
C VAL A 58 -5.24 22.36 2.50
N THR A 59 -6.50 22.77 2.51
CA THR A 59 -7.09 23.60 1.43
C THR A 59 -6.56 25.02 1.52
N GLN A 60 -6.76 25.80 0.45
CA GLN A 60 -6.44 27.23 0.44
C GLN A 60 -7.15 28.05 1.55
N PHE A 61 -8.22 27.52 2.12
CA PHE A 61 -8.96 28.14 3.23
C PHE A 61 -8.50 27.65 4.62
N GLY A 62 -7.42 26.87 4.70
CA GLY A 62 -6.86 26.35 5.94
C GLY A 62 -7.61 25.13 6.50
N VAL A 63 -8.54 24.52 5.76
CA VAL A 63 -9.23 23.31 6.19
C VAL A 63 -8.35 22.08 5.94
N SER A 64 -8.06 21.32 7.00
CA SER A 64 -7.31 20.06 6.87
C SER A 64 -8.23 18.95 6.37
N VAL A 65 -8.03 18.48 5.15
CA VAL A 65 -8.83 17.46 4.46
C VAL A 65 -8.21 16.07 4.47
N GLY A 66 -6.96 15.95 4.91
CA GLY A 66 -6.26 14.68 4.99
C GLY A 66 -4.93 14.79 5.71
N THR A 67 -4.23 13.67 5.78
CA THR A 67 -2.85 13.58 6.30
C THR A 67 -2.01 12.75 5.34
N GLY A 68 -0.86 13.27 4.94
CA GLY A 68 0.17 12.59 4.19
C GLY A 68 1.21 11.96 5.11
N TYR A 69 1.70 10.78 4.75
CA TYR A 69 2.69 10.01 5.48
C TYR A 69 3.81 9.60 4.54
N LEU A 70 5.03 10.03 4.80
CA LEU A 70 6.22 9.58 4.08
C LEU A 70 6.80 8.34 4.77
N TRP A 71 6.91 7.26 4.03
CA TRP A 71 7.42 5.97 4.48
C TRP A 71 8.78 5.64 3.88
N TYR A 72 9.54 4.84 4.61
CA TYR A 72 10.79 4.24 4.16
C TYR A 72 10.81 2.76 4.49
N SER A 73 11.19 1.91 3.53
CA SER A 73 11.45 0.49 3.76
C SER A 73 12.93 0.24 4.03
N ARG A 74 13.25 -0.27 5.22
CA ARG A 74 14.64 -0.59 5.57
C ARG A 74 15.21 -1.74 4.75
N ASN A 75 14.38 -2.74 4.42
CA ASN A 75 14.82 -3.91 3.68
C ASN A 75 14.99 -3.66 2.18
N CYS A 76 14.20 -2.75 1.63
CA CYS A 76 14.19 -2.46 0.19
C CYS A 76 14.98 -1.19 -0.17
N GLY A 77 15.24 -0.30 0.79
CA GLY A 77 15.83 1.02 0.52
C GLY A 77 14.92 1.94 -0.29
N THR A 78 13.60 1.81 -0.13
CA THR A 78 12.60 2.51 -0.94
C THR A 78 11.75 3.44 -0.10
N ASN A 79 11.24 4.49 -0.75
CA ASN A 79 10.31 5.44 -0.14
C ASN A 79 9.00 5.49 -0.92
N TRP A 80 7.89 5.79 -0.24
CA TRP A 80 6.59 6.10 -0.84
C TRP A 80 5.80 7.04 0.08
N ILE A 81 4.76 7.66 -0.48
CA ILE A 81 3.80 8.44 0.29
C ILE A 81 2.47 7.72 0.35
N SER A 82 1.81 7.77 1.50
CA SER A 82 0.37 7.48 1.60
C SER A 82 -0.40 8.69 2.10
N VAL A 83 -1.66 8.77 1.70
CA VAL A 83 -2.59 9.82 2.10
C VAL A 83 -3.80 9.17 2.74
N ARG A 84 -4.17 9.63 3.94
CA ARG A 84 -5.42 9.27 4.62
C ARG A 84 -6.36 10.47 4.59
N THR A 85 -7.57 10.27 4.04
CA THR A 85 -8.58 11.32 3.99
C THR A 85 -9.29 11.51 5.33
N LYS A 86 -9.66 12.75 5.66
CA LYS A 86 -10.51 13.07 6.84
C LYS A 86 -12.00 12.97 6.52
N TYR A 87 -12.39 13.26 5.30
CA TYR A 87 -13.77 13.30 4.84
C TYR A 87 -14.00 12.25 3.75
N ALA A 88 -15.25 11.93 3.48
CA ALA A 88 -15.64 11.14 2.33
C ALA A 88 -15.48 11.94 1.03
N SER A 89 -15.51 11.27 -0.11
CA SER A 89 -15.58 11.94 -1.41
C SER A 89 -16.88 12.75 -1.52
N PRO A 90 -16.87 13.84 -2.31
CA PRO A 90 -18.09 14.61 -2.57
C PRO A 90 -19.22 13.71 -3.08
N SER A 91 -20.44 14.01 -2.66
CA SER A 91 -21.64 13.26 -3.09
C SER A 91 -21.85 13.38 -4.60
N GLY A 92 -21.93 12.23 -5.27
CA GLY A 92 -22.17 12.16 -6.72
C GLY A 92 -20.95 12.44 -7.59
N TRP A 93 -19.77 12.63 -7.01
CA TRP A 93 -18.53 12.91 -7.73
C TRP A 93 -17.38 12.01 -7.26
N ALA A 94 -16.59 11.51 -8.21
CA ALA A 94 -15.34 10.83 -7.91
C ALA A 94 -14.27 11.92 -7.74
N GLY A 95 -14.11 12.46 -6.54
CA GLY A 95 -12.99 13.34 -6.22
C GLY A 95 -11.65 12.63 -6.43
N GLY A 96 -10.55 13.38 -6.41
CA GLY A 96 -9.20 12.85 -6.58
C GLY A 96 -8.47 12.70 -5.24
N ILE A 97 -7.76 11.59 -5.07
CA ILE A 97 -6.65 11.48 -4.11
C ILE A 97 -5.41 11.22 -4.94
N THR A 98 -4.47 12.16 -4.94
CA THR A 98 -3.21 11.99 -5.67
C THR A 98 -2.06 11.87 -4.68
N THR A 99 -1.20 10.90 -4.92
CA THR A 99 0.03 10.66 -4.16
C THR A 99 1.19 10.62 -5.14
N ASN A 100 2.20 11.43 -4.91
CA ASN A 100 3.36 11.52 -5.80
C ASN A 100 4.65 11.67 -5.01
N ILE A 101 5.68 10.94 -5.40
CA ILE A 101 7.01 10.99 -4.79
C ILE A 101 8.06 11.22 -5.86
N TYR A 102 9.08 11.99 -5.52
CA TYR A 102 10.16 12.41 -6.41
C TYR A 102 11.51 12.14 -5.77
N ARG A 103 12.46 11.76 -6.61
CA ARG A 103 13.88 11.65 -6.32
C ARG A 103 14.64 12.49 -7.35
N ASP A 104 15.65 13.23 -6.92
CA ASP A 104 16.38 14.14 -7.80
C ASP A 104 17.52 13.41 -8.56
N THR A 105 18.17 12.41 -7.94
CA THR A 105 19.34 11.72 -8.51
C THR A 105 19.33 10.21 -8.28
N PRO A 106 19.34 9.34 -9.31
CA PRO A 106 18.88 9.70 -10.65
C PRO A 106 17.42 10.13 -10.59
N SER A 107 17.00 11.03 -11.48
CA SER A 107 15.63 11.54 -11.45
C SER A 107 14.62 10.41 -11.54
N GLY A 108 13.62 10.46 -10.68
CA GLY A 108 12.56 9.47 -10.64
C GLY A 108 11.28 10.05 -10.04
N GLN A 109 10.16 9.50 -10.46
CA GLN A 109 8.83 9.87 -9.99
C GLN A 109 7.96 8.62 -9.94
N ALA A 110 7.18 8.49 -8.87
CA ALA A 110 6.13 7.50 -8.77
C ALA A 110 4.82 8.18 -8.40
N LEU A 111 3.80 8.01 -9.23
CA LEU A 111 2.51 8.68 -9.14
C LEU A 111 1.40 7.65 -9.04
N PHE A 112 0.45 7.88 -8.15
CA PHE A 112 -0.83 7.18 -8.14
C PHE A 112 -1.97 8.19 -7.96
N THR A 113 -3.06 8.03 -8.72
CA THR A 113 -4.27 8.84 -8.59
C THR A 113 -5.50 7.94 -8.41
N TRP A 114 -6.20 8.14 -7.30
CA TRP A 114 -7.48 7.50 -7.02
C TRP A 114 -8.61 8.44 -7.45
N THR A 115 -9.44 7.99 -8.39
CA THR A 115 -10.56 8.78 -8.94
C THR A 115 -11.93 8.18 -8.66
N ARG A 116 -12.04 7.26 -7.71
CA ARG A 116 -13.31 6.60 -7.33
C ARG A 116 -13.85 7.22 -6.04
N PRO A 117 -15.17 7.11 -5.77
CA PRO A 117 -15.73 7.50 -4.48
C PRO A 117 -15.03 6.77 -3.32
N TRP A 118 -14.81 7.47 -2.22
CA TRP A 118 -14.23 6.93 -0.99
C TRP A 118 -15.00 7.37 0.24
N VAL A 119 -14.84 6.65 1.34
CA VAL A 119 -15.36 7.01 2.67
C VAL A 119 -14.30 7.78 3.47
N ALA A 120 -14.72 8.47 4.51
CA ALA A 120 -13.77 9.11 5.44
C ALA A 120 -12.79 8.07 6.00
N GLY A 121 -11.52 8.43 6.07
CA GLY A 121 -10.44 7.54 6.49
C GLY A 121 -9.88 6.64 5.41
N ALA A 122 -10.33 6.75 4.15
CA ALA A 122 -9.74 6.04 3.03
C ALA A 122 -8.25 6.36 2.88
N VAL A 123 -7.46 5.35 2.48
CA VAL A 123 -6.02 5.47 2.31
C VAL A 123 -5.65 5.14 0.86
N SER A 124 -4.90 6.05 0.24
CA SER A 124 -4.26 5.85 -1.05
C SER A 124 -2.74 5.96 -0.89
N TRP A 125 -1.97 5.30 -1.73
CA TRP A 125 -0.50 5.39 -1.69
C TRP A 125 0.09 5.42 -3.10
N SER A 126 1.29 6.00 -3.23
CA SER A 126 2.05 5.95 -4.47
C SER A 126 2.78 4.61 -4.59
N ASP A 127 3.16 4.26 -5.81
CA ASP A 127 4.27 3.36 -5.99
C ASP A 127 5.53 3.93 -5.32
N MET A 128 6.54 3.10 -5.14
CA MET A 128 7.76 3.48 -4.44
C MET A 128 8.88 3.91 -5.38
N LEU A 129 9.85 4.63 -4.80
CA LEU A 129 11.15 4.92 -5.42
C LEU A 129 12.27 4.36 -4.55
N TYR A 130 13.25 3.73 -5.18
CA TYR A 130 14.49 3.32 -4.53
C TYR A 130 15.35 4.56 -4.25
N ALA A 131 15.56 4.88 -2.98
CA ALA A 131 16.35 6.01 -2.53
C ALA A 131 16.92 5.72 -1.13
N PRO A 132 17.95 4.83 -1.03
CA PRO A 132 18.49 4.43 0.27
C PRO A 132 19.29 5.53 0.94
N VAL A 133 19.86 6.47 0.18
CA VAL A 133 20.67 7.60 0.65
C VAL A 133 20.34 8.92 -0.03
N GLU A 134 19.55 8.88 -1.09
CA GLU A 134 19.12 10.06 -1.84
C GLU A 134 17.93 10.72 -1.15
N CYS A 135 17.86 12.04 -1.26
CA CYS A 135 16.71 12.79 -0.77
C CYS A 135 15.47 12.58 -1.63
N VAL A 136 14.34 12.40 -0.95
CA VAL A 136 13.04 12.37 -1.60
C VAL A 136 12.15 13.50 -1.09
N ARG A 137 11.28 13.97 -1.98
CA ARG A 137 10.16 14.86 -1.66
C ARG A 137 8.87 14.21 -2.17
N ALA A 138 7.79 14.45 -1.46
CA ALA A 138 6.51 13.88 -1.82
C ALA A 138 5.39 14.90 -1.69
N VAL A 139 4.32 14.70 -2.44
CA VAL A 139 3.12 15.51 -2.35
C VAL A 139 1.90 14.60 -2.32
N GLY A 140 0.98 14.92 -1.41
CA GLY A 140 -0.36 14.35 -1.39
C GLY A 140 -1.38 15.44 -1.66
N SER A 141 -2.41 15.14 -2.46
CA SER A 141 -3.58 15.99 -2.60
C SER A 141 -4.87 15.21 -2.39
N VAL A 142 -5.87 15.91 -1.91
CA VAL A 142 -7.24 15.38 -1.71
C VAL A 142 -8.20 16.42 -2.26
N ASP A 143 -9.02 16.01 -3.20
CA ASP A 143 -10.09 16.84 -3.75
C ASP A 143 -11.42 16.43 -3.09
N SER A 144 -11.88 17.22 -2.15
CA SER A 144 -13.02 16.98 -1.29
C SER A 144 -14.12 18.04 -1.46
N ASP A 145 -15.27 17.85 -0.82
CA ASP A 145 -16.34 18.86 -0.73
C ASP A 145 -15.94 20.15 0.02
N HIS A 146 -14.81 20.10 0.74
CA HIS A 146 -14.18 21.28 1.36
C HIS A 146 -13.15 21.97 0.45
N GLY A 147 -13.02 21.51 -0.79
CA GLY A 147 -12.06 21.99 -1.79
C GLY A 147 -10.83 21.08 -1.90
N GLU A 148 -9.96 21.42 -2.83
CA GLU A 148 -8.68 20.74 -3.01
C GLU A 148 -7.70 21.14 -1.92
N GLY A 149 -7.17 20.15 -1.21
CA GLY A 149 -6.09 20.30 -0.24
C GLY A 149 -4.80 19.70 -0.78
N VAL A 150 -3.66 20.30 -0.41
CA VAL A 150 -2.31 19.85 -0.81
C VAL A 150 -1.39 19.83 0.39
N GLY A 151 -0.52 18.82 0.46
CA GLY A 151 0.53 18.72 1.48
C GLY A 151 1.85 18.25 0.88
N TRP A 152 2.92 19.00 1.11
CA TRP A 152 4.27 18.67 0.67
C TRP A 152 5.10 18.13 1.83
N ILE A 153 5.82 17.05 1.59
CA ILE A 153 6.76 16.44 2.54
C ILE A 153 8.15 16.44 1.92
N HIS A 154 9.14 16.93 2.68
CA HIS A 154 10.55 16.73 2.41
C HIS A 154 11.10 15.73 3.42
N GLN A 155 11.90 14.79 2.97
CA GLN A 155 12.56 13.82 3.85
C GLN A 155 13.37 14.56 4.93
N PRO A 156 13.33 14.12 6.20
CA PRO A 156 14.15 14.73 7.26
C PRO A 156 15.65 14.64 6.93
N GLY A 157 16.36 15.73 7.12
CA GLY A 157 17.80 15.80 6.83
C GLY A 157 18.16 16.13 5.38
N CYS A 158 17.12 16.38 4.57
CA CYS A 158 17.20 16.89 3.22
C CYS A 158 16.66 18.32 3.19
#